data_928c753952b418bb21ab595d4ce1d187
#
_entry.id   928c753952b418bb21ab595d4ce1d187
#
_cell.length_a   1.000
_cell.length_b   1.000
_cell.length_c   1.000
_cell.angle_alpha   90.00
_cell.angle_beta   90.00
_cell.angle_gamma   90.00
#
_symmetry.space_group_name_H-M   'P 1'
#
loop_
_entity.id
_entity.type
_entity.pdbx_description
1 polymer ?
#
loop_
_entity_poly.entity_id
_entity_poly.type
_entity_poly.pdbx_seq_one_letter_code
_entity_poly.pdbx_strand_id
1 'polypeptide(L)'
;MSNITIYHNPACGTSRNTLEMIRNSGTEPTVIHYLENPPPRDELVKLIADMGISVRALLRKNVEPYEELGLAEDKFTDDRLIDFMLQHPILINRPIVVTPLGTRLCRPSEVVLEILPDAQKGAFSKEDGEKVVDEAGKRLK
;
A
#
# COMPACT_ATOMS: atom_id res chain seq x y z
N MET A 1 17.62 -0.88 -12.52
CA MET A 1 17.08 -0.14 -11.38
C MET A 1 15.58 -0.28 -11.33
N SER A 2 15.05 -0.44 -10.14
CA SER A 2 13.61 -0.55 -9.97
C SER A 2 12.96 0.83 -9.98
N ASN A 3 11.90 0.97 -10.77
CA ASN A 3 11.06 2.16 -10.75
C ASN A 3 9.82 1.94 -9.88
N ILE A 4 9.84 0.88 -9.07
CA ILE A 4 8.73 0.51 -8.20
C ILE A 4 9.15 0.67 -6.74
N THR A 5 8.31 1.34 -5.97
CA THR A 5 8.51 1.53 -4.53
C THR A 5 7.30 0.99 -3.79
N ILE A 6 7.52 0.25 -2.72
CA ILE A 6 6.45 -0.21 -1.84
C ILE A 6 6.70 0.30 -0.42
N TYR A 7 5.69 0.96 0.15
CA TYR A 7 5.66 1.32 1.56
C TYR A 7 5.08 0.12 2.29
N HIS A 8 5.95 -0.64 2.91
CA HIS A 8 5.71 -2.03 3.31
C HIS A 8 5.61 -2.19 4.82
N ASN A 9 4.68 -3.05 5.24
CA ASN A 9 4.58 -3.52 6.61
C ASN A 9 4.76 -5.05 6.61
N PRO A 10 5.92 -5.56 7.08
CA PRO A 10 6.18 -7.01 7.03
C PRO A 10 5.25 -7.84 7.93
N ALA A 11 4.57 -7.21 8.88
CA ALA A 11 3.59 -7.90 9.72
C ALA A 11 2.22 -8.03 9.07
N CYS A 12 2.01 -7.39 7.91
CA CYS A 12 0.72 -7.39 7.23
C CYS A 12 0.72 -8.38 6.06
N GLY A 13 -0.21 -9.36 6.08
CA GLY A 13 -0.32 -10.36 5.02
C GLY A 13 -0.59 -9.75 3.65
N THR A 14 -1.47 -8.74 3.58
CA THR A 14 -1.75 -8.03 2.33
C THR A 14 -0.49 -7.37 1.77
N SER A 15 0.31 -6.76 2.64
CA SER A 15 1.56 -6.13 2.23
C SER A 15 2.57 -7.16 1.72
N ARG A 16 2.68 -8.30 2.40
CA ARG A 16 3.57 -9.39 1.96
C ARG A 16 3.14 -9.95 0.60
N ASN A 17 1.83 -10.20 0.42
CA ASN A 17 1.30 -10.69 -0.86
C ASN A 17 1.59 -9.71 -2.00
N THR A 18 1.40 -8.43 -1.75
CA THR A 18 1.65 -7.37 -2.74
C THR A 18 3.12 -7.36 -3.15
N LEU A 19 4.03 -7.43 -2.17
CA LEU A 19 5.46 -7.46 -2.43
C LEU A 19 5.86 -8.65 -3.30
N GLU A 20 5.31 -9.83 -3.00
CA GLU A 20 5.61 -11.03 -3.79
C GLU A 20 5.05 -10.94 -5.21
N MET A 21 3.90 -10.32 -5.43
CA MET A 21 3.38 -10.07 -6.78
C MET A 21 4.30 -9.15 -7.58
N ILE A 22 4.86 -8.12 -6.94
CA ILE A 22 5.83 -7.24 -7.60
C ILE A 22 7.06 -8.05 -8.02
N ARG A 23 7.57 -8.88 -7.14
CA ARG A 23 8.73 -9.76 -7.44
C ARG A 23 8.40 -10.76 -8.55
N ASN A 24 7.17 -11.28 -8.55
CA ASN A 24 6.72 -12.23 -9.58
C ASN A 24 6.58 -11.58 -10.96
N SER A 25 6.59 -10.26 -11.05
CA SER A 25 6.65 -9.54 -12.33
C SER A 25 8.09 -9.39 -12.85
N GLY A 26 9.06 -9.88 -12.09
CA GLY A 26 10.47 -9.83 -12.46
C GLY A 26 11.21 -8.60 -11.97
N THR A 27 10.58 -7.80 -11.11
CA THR A 27 11.19 -6.58 -10.59
C THR A 27 11.35 -6.68 -9.09
N GLU A 28 12.54 -6.31 -8.60
CA GLU A 28 12.76 -6.16 -7.15
C GLU A 28 12.49 -4.68 -6.80
N PRO A 29 11.46 -4.38 -6.01
CA PRO A 29 11.12 -2.99 -5.70
C PRO A 29 12.03 -2.42 -4.62
N THR A 30 12.02 -1.08 -4.51
CA THR A 30 12.56 -0.41 -3.33
C THR A 30 11.53 -0.61 -2.21
N VAL A 31 11.96 -1.23 -1.12
CA VAL A 31 11.09 -1.50 0.04
C VAL A 31 11.35 -0.46 1.12
N ILE A 32 10.32 0.29 1.47
CA ILE A 32 10.40 1.28 2.55
C ILE A 32 9.57 0.76 3.73
N HIS A 33 10.23 0.53 4.85
CA HIS A 33 9.55 0.14 6.09
C HIS A 33 9.03 1.40 6.77
N TYR A 34 7.83 1.81 6.38
CA TYR A 34 7.28 3.12 6.75
C TYR A 34 7.01 3.29 8.25
N LEU A 35 6.90 2.18 9.00
CA LEU A 35 6.74 2.28 10.47
C LEU A 35 8.01 2.82 11.13
N GLU A 36 9.16 2.54 10.54
CA GLU A 36 10.47 3.02 11.02
C GLU A 36 10.92 4.27 10.30
N ASN A 37 10.56 4.37 9.02
CA ASN A 37 10.97 5.46 8.13
C ASN A 37 9.75 6.03 7.43
N PRO A 38 8.87 6.75 8.14
CA PRO A 38 7.67 7.31 7.52
C PRO A 38 8.04 8.36 6.46
N PRO A 39 7.21 8.50 5.42
CA PRO A 39 7.47 9.53 4.42
C PRO A 39 7.34 10.92 5.05
N PRO A 40 8.12 11.91 4.57
CA PRO A 40 7.92 13.28 5.00
C PRO A 40 6.55 13.79 4.55
N ARG A 41 6.08 14.87 5.18
CA ARG A 41 4.73 15.39 4.97
C ARG A 41 4.39 15.65 3.50
N ASP A 42 5.27 16.34 2.79
CA ASP A 42 5.04 16.66 1.38
C ASP A 42 4.95 15.40 0.50
N GLU A 43 5.74 14.39 0.81
CA GLU A 43 5.68 13.11 0.10
C GLU A 43 4.37 12.38 0.40
N LEU A 44 3.94 12.36 1.66
CA LEU A 44 2.67 11.72 2.03
C LEU A 44 1.48 12.40 1.34
N VAL A 45 1.46 13.74 1.32
CA VAL A 45 0.42 14.51 0.63
C VAL A 45 0.40 14.14 -0.86
N LYS A 46 1.57 14.06 -1.49
CA LYS A 46 1.68 13.69 -2.91
C LYS A 46 1.18 12.28 -3.15
N LEU A 47 1.55 11.33 -2.30
CA LEU A 47 1.08 9.94 -2.42
C LEU A 47 -0.44 9.86 -2.39
N ILE A 48 -1.07 10.56 -1.45
CA ILE A 48 -2.52 10.58 -1.32
C ILE A 48 -3.17 11.16 -2.58
N ALA A 49 -2.63 12.28 -3.07
CA ALA A 49 -3.15 12.91 -4.29
C ALA A 49 -3.00 11.99 -5.50
N ASP A 50 -1.85 11.33 -5.64
CA ASP A 50 -1.58 10.43 -6.76
C ASP A 50 -2.47 9.18 -6.72
N MET A 51 -2.84 8.72 -5.52
CA MET A 51 -3.75 7.59 -5.36
C MET A 51 -5.20 7.94 -5.70
N GLY A 52 -5.54 9.23 -5.71
CA GLY A 52 -6.90 9.68 -5.99
C GLY A 52 -7.90 9.31 -4.89
N ILE A 53 -7.44 9.14 -3.66
CA ILE A 53 -8.30 8.82 -2.52
C ILE A 53 -8.32 9.99 -1.54
N SER A 54 -9.30 9.98 -0.63
CA SER A 54 -9.34 10.96 0.46
C SER A 54 -8.28 10.63 1.51
N VAL A 55 -7.88 11.63 2.30
CA VAL A 55 -6.97 11.42 3.42
C VAL A 55 -7.57 10.39 4.40
N ARG A 56 -8.86 10.52 4.67
CA ARG A 56 -9.55 9.59 5.57
C ARG A 56 -9.57 8.17 5.05
N ALA A 57 -9.60 7.97 3.73
CA ALA A 57 -9.57 6.63 3.12
C ALA A 57 -8.22 5.92 3.35
N LEU A 58 -7.14 6.68 3.54
CA LEU A 58 -5.83 6.11 3.84
C LEU A 58 -5.68 5.76 5.33
N LEU A 59 -6.57 6.23 6.16
CA LEU A 59 -6.46 6.06 7.60
C LEU A 59 -6.81 4.63 8.01
N ARG A 60 -5.90 3.98 8.72
CA ARG A 60 -6.11 2.63 9.23
C ARG A 60 -6.94 2.68 10.50
N LYS A 61 -8.06 1.94 10.53
CA LYS A 61 -9.07 2.06 11.59
C LYS A 61 -8.86 1.10 12.77
N ASN A 62 -8.29 -0.06 12.55
CA ASN A 62 -8.21 -1.12 13.57
C ASN A 62 -6.90 -1.07 14.35
N VAL A 63 -6.50 0.13 14.76
CA VAL A 63 -5.26 0.32 15.53
C VAL A 63 -5.53 1.27 16.70
N GLU A 64 -4.75 1.11 17.74
CA GLU A 64 -4.93 1.81 19.00
C GLU A 64 -4.97 3.34 18.87
N PRO A 65 -4.04 4.00 18.13
CA PRO A 65 -4.09 5.47 18.02
C PRO A 65 -5.39 5.98 17.39
N TYR A 66 -6.01 5.20 16.50
CA TYR A 66 -7.27 5.61 15.88
C TYR A 66 -8.37 5.80 16.93
N GLU A 67 -8.47 4.87 17.86
CA GLU A 67 -9.47 4.94 18.94
C GLU A 67 -9.08 5.97 19.98
N GLU A 68 -7.83 5.96 20.42
CA GLU A 68 -7.35 6.88 21.47
C GLU A 68 -7.49 8.34 21.10
N LEU A 69 -7.26 8.67 19.82
CA LEU A 69 -7.34 10.04 19.33
C LEU A 69 -8.76 10.42 18.87
N GLY A 70 -9.71 9.47 18.91
CA GLY A 70 -11.08 9.73 18.49
C GLY A 70 -11.19 10.03 17.00
N LEU A 71 -10.39 9.39 16.16
CA LEU A 71 -10.32 9.71 14.73
C LEU A 71 -11.55 9.31 13.94
N ALA A 72 -12.46 8.52 14.54
CA ALA A 72 -13.74 8.20 13.91
C ALA A 72 -14.65 9.42 13.83
N GLU A 73 -14.42 10.42 14.65
CA GLU A 73 -15.21 11.64 14.64
C GLU A 73 -14.89 12.50 13.42
N ASP A 74 -15.91 13.18 12.92
CA ASP A 74 -15.84 13.95 11.67
C ASP A 74 -15.40 15.40 11.91
N LYS A 75 -14.63 15.65 12.96
CA LYS A 75 -14.20 17.00 13.34
C LYS A 75 -12.79 17.37 12.90
N PHE A 76 -12.05 16.41 12.35
CA PHE A 76 -10.66 16.64 11.99
C PHE A 76 -10.52 17.04 10.53
N THR A 77 -9.67 18.07 10.27
CA THR A 77 -9.32 18.45 8.90
C THR A 77 -8.34 17.43 8.33
N ASP A 78 -8.19 17.46 7.00
CA ASP A 78 -7.21 16.60 6.32
C ASP A 78 -5.80 16.84 6.84
N ASP A 79 -5.42 18.11 7.07
CA ASP A 79 -4.10 18.45 7.61
C ASP A 79 -3.87 17.82 8.97
N ARG A 80 -4.89 17.82 9.83
CA ARG A 80 -4.77 17.20 11.15
C ARG A 80 -4.63 15.68 11.06
N LEU A 81 -5.37 15.04 10.15
CA LEU A 81 -5.26 13.60 9.94
C LEU A 81 -3.88 13.23 9.43
N ILE A 82 -3.31 14.04 8.54
CA ILE A 82 -1.94 13.83 8.04
C ILE A 82 -0.94 13.97 9.18
N ASP A 83 -1.10 14.98 10.05
CA ASP A 83 -0.24 15.16 11.22
C ASP A 83 -0.27 13.92 12.11
N PHE A 84 -1.44 13.35 12.37
CA PHE A 84 -1.57 12.14 13.16
C PHE A 84 -0.88 10.95 12.51
N MET A 85 -1.00 10.81 11.18
CA MET A 85 -0.32 9.73 10.45
C MET A 85 1.20 9.83 10.57
N LEU A 86 1.74 11.05 10.58
CA LEU A 86 3.20 11.26 10.70
C LEU A 86 3.67 11.02 12.13
N GLN A 87 2.84 11.34 13.12
CA GLN A 87 3.15 11.08 14.53
C GLN A 87 2.99 9.61 14.88
N HIS A 88 2.07 8.93 14.23
CA HIS A 88 1.73 7.53 14.46
C HIS A 88 1.67 6.79 13.12
N PRO A 89 2.83 6.41 12.55
CA PRO A 89 2.85 5.79 11.22
C PRO A 89 1.96 4.56 11.06
N ILE A 90 1.64 3.88 12.16
CA ILE A 90 0.73 2.73 12.12
C ILE A 90 -0.67 3.12 11.63
N LEU A 91 -1.02 4.42 11.67
CA LEU A 91 -2.29 4.92 11.12
C LEU A 91 -2.31 4.96 9.61
N ILE A 92 -1.15 4.86 8.94
CA ILE A 92 -1.09 4.83 7.49
C ILE A 92 -1.50 3.43 7.02
N ASN A 93 -2.54 3.36 6.20
CA ASN A 93 -2.97 2.09 5.63
C ASN A 93 -1.90 1.58 4.65
N ARG A 94 -1.89 0.29 4.38
CA ARG A 94 -0.76 -0.38 3.70
C ARG A 94 -1.24 -1.53 2.81
N PRO A 95 -0.45 -1.90 1.79
CA PRO A 95 0.75 -1.19 1.33
C PRO A 95 0.41 -0.11 0.32
N ILE A 96 1.26 0.92 0.23
CA ILE A 96 1.19 1.90 -0.84
C ILE A 96 2.26 1.52 -1.85
N VAL A 97 1.91 1.42 -3.13
CA VAL A 97 2.84 1.06 -4.20
C VAL A 97 2.88 2.18 -5.24
N VAL A 98 4.09 2.58 -5.61
CA VAL A 98 4.34 3.60 -6.63
C VAL A 98 5.06 2.93 -7.79
N THR A 99 4.53 3.08 -9.01
CA THR A 99 5.16 2.59 -10.24
C THR A 99 5.09 3.68 -11.32
N PRO A 100 5.77 3.49 -12.47
CA PRO A 100 5.61 4.45 -13.59
C PRO A 100 4.16 4.57 -14.08
N LEU A 101 3.31 3.60 -13.81
CA LEU A 101 1.92 3.61 -14.25
C LEU A 101 0.96 4.24 -13.24
N GLY A 102 1.40 4.48 -12.01
CA GLY A 102 0.56 5.12 -11.01
C GLY A 102 0.89 4.74 -9.58
N THR A 103 0.06 5.21 -8.67
CA THR A 103 0.19 4.98 -7.23
C THR A 103 -1.14 4.43 -6.70
N ARG A 104 -1.07 3.37 -5.90
CA ARG A 104 -2.27 2.72 -5.35
C ARG A 104 -2.06 2.26 -3.92
N LEU A 105 -3.12 2.35 -3.14
CA LEU A 105 -3.26 1.58 -1.90
C LEU A 105 -3.72 0.19 -2.33
N CYS A 106 -2.86 -0.81 -2.19
CA CYS A 106 -3.11 -2.16 -2.72
C CYS A 106 -3.84 -3.03 -1.68
N ARG A 107 -5.10 -2.77 -1.51
CA ARG A 107 -6.01 -3.53 -0.66
C ARG A 107 -7.33 -3.73 -1.41
N PRO A 108 -7.62 -4.96 -1.86
CA PRO A 108 -6.82 -6.18 -1.73
C PRO A 108 -5.51 -6.13 -2.53
N SER A 109 -4.60 -7.04 -2.22
CA SER A 109 -3.23 -7.02 -2.78
C SER A 109 -3.20 -7.04 -4.32
N GLU A 110 -4.13 -7.72 -4.97
CA GLU A 110 -4.18 -7.83 -6.44
C GLU A 110 -4.44 -6.50 -7.15
N VAL A 111 -4.81 -5.45 -6.42
CA VAL A 111 -4.89 -4.09 -6.99
C VAL A 111 -3.54 -3.68 -7.61
N VAL A 112 -2.44 -4.20 -7.08
CA VAL A 112 -1.10 -3.89 -7.62
C VAL A 112 -0.97 -4.28 -9.10
N LEU A 113 -1.70 -5.29 -9.55
CA LEU A 113 -1.67 -5.72 -10.95
C LEU A 113 -2.10 -4.62 -11.92
N GLU A 114 -2.91 -3.66 -11.45
CA GLU A 114 -3.37 -2.54 -12.28
C GLU A 114 -2.26 -1.57 -12.63
N ILE A 115 -1.18 -1.54 -11.84
CA ILE A 115 -0.09 -0.58 -12.02
C ILE A 115 1.27 -1.21 -12.25
N LEU A 116 1.35 -2.54 -12.35
CA LEU A 116 2.62 -3.20 -12.67
C LEU A 116 2.90 -3.06 -14.16
N PRO A 117 4.07 -2.51 -14.55
CA PRO A 117 4.41 -2.34 -15.96
C PRO A 117 4.70 -3.66 -16.67
N ASP A 118 5.12 -4.69 -15.94
CA ASP A 118 5.45 -5.99 -16.49
C ASP A 118 4.45 -7.06 -16.04
N ALA A 119 4.21 -8.04 -16.89
CA ALA A 119 3.30 -9.13 -16.60
C ALA A 119 3.88 -10.06 -15.52
N GLN A 120 3.00 -10.78 -14.83
CA GLN A 120 3.40 -11.83 -13.91
C GLN A 120 4.15 -12.93 -14.68
N LYS A 121 5.27 -13.39 -14.13
CA LYS A 121 6.13 -14.39 -14.78
C LYS A 121 5.58 -15.81 -14.67
N GLY A 122 4.67 -16.05 -13.74
CA GLY A 122 4.07 -17.37 -13.53
C GLY A 122 2.86 -17.27 -12.63
N ALA A 123 2.32 -18.41 -12.23
CA ALA A 123 1.18 -18.46 -11.33
C ALA A 123 1.50 -17.80 -9.99
N PHE A 124 0.52 -17.17 -9.40
CA PHE A 124 0.65 -16.56 -8.09
C PHE A 124 -0.55 -16.90 -7.23
N SER A 125 -0.27 -17.33 -6.00
CA SER A 125 -1.29 -17.53 -4.97
C SER A 125 -0.89 -16.73 -3.73
N LYS A 126 -1.89 -16.19 -3.03
CA LYS A 126 -1.66 -15.52 -1.76
C LYS A 126 -1.25 -16.52 -0.68
N GLU A 127 -0.78 -16.02 0.45
CA GLU A 127 -0.35 -16.87 1.58
C GLU A 127 -1.45 -17.80 2.07
N ASP A 128 -2.72 -17.38 1.96
CA ASP A 128 -3.86 -18.21 2.35
C ASP A 128 -4.29 -19.23 1.29
N GLY A 129 -3.58 -19.26 0.15
CA GLY A 129 -3.86 -20.19 -0.94
C GLY A 129 -4.78 -19.64 -2.01
N GLU A 130 -5.31 -18.43 -1.86
CA GLU A 130 -6.17 -17.83 -2.87
C GLU A 130 -5.39 -17.58 -4.16
N LYS A 131 -5.85 -18.17 -5.26
CA LYS A 131 -5.19 -18.06 -6.57
C LYS A 131 -5.53 -16.70 -7.18
N VAL A 132 -4.52 -15.95 -7.61
CA VAL A 132 -4.67 -14.62 -8.19
C VAL A 132 -4.33 -14.62 -9.67
N VAL A 133 -3.29 -15.35 -10.07
CA VAL A 133 -2.76 -15.38 -11.44
C VAL A 133 -2.53 -16.84 -11.82
N ASP A 134 -2.94 -17.20 -13.04
CA ASP A 134 -2.74 -18.56 -13.55
C ASP A 134 -1.31 -18.75 -14.09
N GLU A 135 -1.00 -19.97 -14.55
CA GLU A 135 0.32 -20.35 -15.03
C GLU A 135 0.75 -19.55 -16.28
N ALA A 136 -0.22 -19.00 -17.00
CA ALA A 136 0.06 -18.14 -18.17
C ALA A 136 0.27 -16.67 -17.76
N GLY A 137 0.22 -16.35 -16.48
CA GLY A 137 0.37 -14.99 -15.98
C GLY A 137 -0.91 -14.16 -16.07
N LYS A 138 -2.04 -14.79 -16.32
CA LYS A 138 -3.32 -14.11 -16.48
C LYS A 138 -4.04 -13.96 -15.16
N ARG A 139 -4.55 -12.74 -14.88
CA ARG A 139 -5.31 -12.45 -13.67
C ARG A 139 -6.63 -13.23 -13.67
N LEU A 140 -6.93 -13.88 -12.54
CA LEU A 140 -8.14 -14.69 -12.37
C LEU A 140 -9.34 -13.89 -11.82
N LYS A 141 -9.10 -12.69 -11.31
CA LYS A 141 -10.16 -11.85 -10.74
C LYS A 141 -10.08 -10.41 -11.21
#